data_09c8ac0640f137f3f102dc132f14da38
#
_entry.id   09c8ac0640f137f3f102dc132f14da38
#
_cell.length_a   1.000
_cell.length_b   1.000
_cell.length_c   1.000
_cell.angle_alpha   90.00
_cell.angle_beta   90.00
_cell.angle_gamma   90.00
#
_symmetry.space_group_name_H-M   'P 1'
#
loop_
_entity.id
_entity.type
_entity.pdbx_description
1 polymer ?
#
loop_
_entity_poly.entity_id
_entity_poly.type
_entity_poly.pdbx_seq_one_letter_code
_entity_poly.pdbx_strand_id
1 'polypeptide(L)'
;MEEKNNSKLKLTTLAMAQIAVSAALLCVLSPLAIPLPIPVPFTLQVLVVIMIALILKPSYAIIAQLIYTVLGIVGLPVFSGGKSGFGTILSPTGGFIIGFIIASFFVSLVKEKLKIKNSVLRYILSSVIVGIPCIYIPGIAMYMIFVKTDLLTAIVTLTSVFILIDLAKCVIASLIAVPVNKALAKIK
;
A
#
# COMPACT_ATOMS: atom_id res chain seq x y z
N MET A 1 28.73 30.51 5.01
CA MET A 1 28.73 29.44 3.98
C MET A 1 28.03 28.24 4.57
N GLU A 2 26.73 28.08 4.26
CA GLU A 2 25.95 26.92 4.71
C GLU A 2 26.28 25.75 3.81
N GLU A 3 26.90 24.74 4.35
CA GLU A 3 27.01 23.41 3.73
C GLU A 3 25.60 22.82 3.60
N LYS A 4 25.00 22.94 2.43
CA LYS A 4 23.80 22.19 2.04
C LYS A 4 24.14 20.71 2.13
N ASN A 5 23.73 20.08 3.25
CA ASN A 5 23.79 18.63 3.46
C ASN A 5 22.93 17.93 2.40
N ASN A 6 23.53 17.66 1.25
CA ASN A 6 22.94 16.97 0.12
C ASN A 6 22.94 15.46 0.46
N SER A 7 22.01 15.03 1.31
CA SER A 7 21.81 13.61 1.63
C SER A 7 21.29 12.87 0.38
N LYS A 8 22.22 12.63 -0.56
CA LYS A 8 21.95 11.73 -1.70
C LYS A 8 21.50 10.39 -1.13
N LEU A 9 20.33 9.93 -1.53
CA LEU A 9 19.83 8.59 -1.21
C LEU A 9 20.88 7.58 -1.75
N LYS A 10 21.77 7.11 -0.88
CA LYS A 10 22.71 6.04 -1.26
C LYS A 10 21.92 4.74 -1.29
N LEU A 11 21.42 4.36 -2.47
CA LEU A 11 20.79 3.07 -2.71
C LEU A 11 21.88 1.99 -2.66
N THR A 12 21.92 1.24 -1.57
CA THR A 12 22.77 0.05 -1.48
C THR A 12 22.20 -1.09 -2.34
N THR A 13 23.02 -2.06 -2.74
CA THR A 13 22.56 -3.25 -3.48
C THR A 13 21.41 -3.95 -2.73
N LEU A 14 21.50 -4.05 -1.41
CA LEU A 14 20.43 -4.62 -0.58
C LEU A 14 19.14 -3.79 -0.68
N ALA A 15 19.23 -2.47 -0.66
CA ALA A 15 18.05 -1.59 -0.79
C ALA A 15 17.40 -1.75 -2.18
N MET A 16 18.19 -1.82 -3.24
CA MET A 16 17.69 -2.06 -4.60
C MET A 16 16.99 -3.42 -4.70
N ALA A 17 17.58 -4.47 -4.14
CA ALA A 17 16.96 -5.79 -4.09
C ALA A 17 15.64 -5.78 -3.32
N GLN A 18 15.58 -5.12 -2.17
CA GLN A 18 14.34 -4.97 -1.38
C GLN A 18 13.24 -4.25 -2.16
N ILE A 19 13.55 -3.16 -2.84
CA ILE A 19 12.61 -2.41 -3.66
C ILE A 19 12.10 -3.27 -4.83
N ALA A 20 13.01 -3.94 -5.54
CA ALA A 20 12.67 -4.77 -6.70
C ALA A 20 11.77 -5.96 -6.31
N VAL A 21 12.12 -6.69 -5.26
CA VAL A 21 11.31 -7.82 -4.76
C VAL A 21 9.94 -7.32 -4.30
N SER A 22 9.87 -6.17 -3.64
CA SER A 22 8.60 -5.60 -3.18
C SER A 22 7.70 -5.18 -4.35
N ALA A 23 8.26 -4.53 -5.37
CA ALA A 23 7.52 -4.19 -6.59
C ALA A 23 7.05 -5.45 -7.34
N ALA A 24 7.89 -6.49 -7.42
CA ALA A 24 7.53 -7.77 -8.01
C ALA A 24 6.38 -8.46 -7.27
N LEU A 25 6.41 -8.47 -5.93
CA LEU A 25 5.32 -9.01 -5.12
C LEU A 25 3.99 -8.29 -5.39
N LEU A 26 4.01 -6.96 -5.52
CA LEU A 26 2.82 -6.20 -5.92
C LEU A 26 2.34 -6.61 -7.31
N CYS A 27 3.24 -6.72 -8.29
CA CYS A 27 2.87 -7.11 -9.65
C CYS A 27 2.25 -8.52 -9.73
N VAL A 28 2.70 -9.44 -8.90
CA VAL A 28 2.22 -10.84 -8.90
C VAL A 28 0.92 -11.01 -8.12
N LEU A 29 0.79 -10.35 -6.96
CA LEU A 29 -0.33 -10.59 -6.04
C LEU A 29 -1.51 -9.64 -6.27
N SER A 30 -1.28 -8.46 -6.84
CA SER A 30 -2.36 -7.49 -7.09
C SER A 30 -3.38 -7.94 -8.13
N PRO A 31 -3.02 -8.64 -9.23
CA PRO A 31 -3.99 -9.15 -10.19
C PRO A 31 -4.95 -10.19 -9.60
N LEU A 32 -4.57 -10.85 -8.50
CA LEU A 32 -5.43 -11.83 -7.84
C LEU A 32 -6.62 -11.10 -7.20
N ALA A 33 -7.75 -11.18 -7.86
CA ALA A 33 -8.95 -10.47 -7.49
C ALA A 33 -10.20 -11.36 -7.60
N ILE A 34 -11.07 -11.24 -6.62
CA ILE A 34 -12.39 -11.87 -6.64
C ILE A 34 -13.40 -10.76 -7.00
N PRO A 35 -14.10 -10.88 -8.14
CA PRO A 35 -15.10 -9.90 -8.51
C PRO A 35 -16.27 -9.92 -7.52
N LEU A 36 -16.80 -8.73 -7.24
CA LEU A 36 -17.95 -8.51 -6.37
C LEU A 36 -19.05 -7.80 -7.18
N PRO A 37 -20.30 -7.81 -6.72
CA PRO A 37 -21.39 -7.08 -7.39
C PRO A 37 -21.30 -5.55 -7.22
N ILE A 38 -20.10 -5.04 -6.99
CA ILE A 38 -19.73 -3.62 -6.93
C ILE A 38 -18.48 -3.39 -7.78
N PRO A 39 -18.21 -2.16 -8.25
CA PRO A 39 -17.07 -1.85 -9.12
C PRO A 39 -15.67 -2.12 -8.51
N VAL A 40 -15.58 -2.28 -7.22
CA VAL A 40 -14.32 -2.54 -6.49
C VAL A 40 -14.25 -4.03 -6.12
N PRO A 41 -13.29 -4.80 -6.65
CA PRO A 41 -13.16 -6.22 -6.32
C PRO A 41 -12.42 -6.43 -5.00
N PHE A 42 -12.58 -7.61 -4.42
CA PHE A 42 -11.73 -8.07 -3.32
C PHE A 42 -10.34 -8.44 -3.85
N THR A 43 -9.28 -7.95 -3.21
CA THR A 43 -7.89 -8.21 -3.62
C THR A 43 -6.96 -8.42 -2.45
N LEU A 44 -5.76 -8.93 -2.73
CA LEU A 44 -4.66 -8.99 -1.77
C LEU A 44 -3.82 -7.70 -1.72
N GLN A 45 -4.14 -6.68 -2.53
CA GLN A 45 -3.34 -5.46 -2.65
C GLN A 45 -3.11 -4.77 -1.29
N VAL A 46 -4.17 -4.55 -0.50
CA VAL A 46 -4.05 -3.91 0.82
C VAL A 46 -3.06 -4.66 1.71
N LEU A 47 -3.12 -6.00 1.74
CA LEU A 47 -2.18 -6.83 2.50
C LEU A 47 -0.73 -6.58 2.09
N VAL A 48 -0.45 -6.62 0.78
CA VAL A 48 0.91 -6.50 0.24
C VAL A 48 1.44 -5.09 0.42
N VAL A 49 0.63 -4.06 0.15
CA VAL A 49 0.99 -2.65 0.35
C VAL A 49 1.36 -2.36 1.81
N ILE A 50 0.52 -2.78 2.74
CA ILE A 50 0.78 -2.61 4.18
C ILE A 50 2.01 -3.41 4.61
N MET A 51 2.16 -4.65 4.17
CA MET A 51 3.34 -5.46 4.47
C MET A 51 4.63 -4.79 3.99
N ILE A 52 4.69 -4.28 2.76
CA ILE A 52 5.83 -3.56 2.20
C ILE A 52 6.12 -2.29 3.01
N ALA A 53 5.09 -1.51 3.34
CA ALA A 53 5.23 -0.32 4.17
C ALA A 53 5.80 -0.63 5.56
N LEU A 54 5.43 -1.77 6.14
CA LEU A 54 5.93 -2.23 7.44
C LEU A 54 7.35 -2.83 7.36
N ILE A 55 7.80 -3.33 6.22
CA ILE A 55 9.14 -3.89 6.04
C ILE A 55 10.15 -2.81 5.63
N LEU A 56 9.83 -2.00 4.62
CA LEU A 56 10.75 -1.04 4.04
C LEU A 56 10.78 0.29 4.80
N LYS A 57 11.87 1.06 4.59
CA LYS A 57 11.93 2.48 4.95
C LYS A 57 10.98 3.31 4.08
N PRO A 58 10.53 4.50 4.54
CA PRO A 58 9.55 5.31 3.80
C PRO A 58 9.92 5.57 2.34
N SER A 59 11.17 5.96 2.08
CA SER A 59 11.65 6.22 0.72
C SER A 59 11.65 4.98 -0.17
N TYR A 60 11.94 3.81 0.37
CA TYR A 60 11.97 2.56 -0.39
C TYR A 60 10.57 2.02 -0.63
N ALA A 61 9.68 2.15 0.34
CA ALA A 61 8.29 1.72 0.21
C ALA A 61 7.55 2.51 -0.88
N ILE A 62 7.72 3.84 -0.91
CA ILE A 62 7.10 4.66 -1.94
C ILE A 62 7.70 4.37 -3.32
N ILE A 63 9.03 4.15 -3.44
CA ILE A 63 9.67 3.81 -4.72
C ILE A 63 9.14 2.47 -5.25
N ALA A 64 9.04 1.43 -4.42
CA ALA A 64 8.49 0.15 -4.83
C ALA A 64 7.04 0.27 -5.31
N GLN A 65 6.22 1.06 -4.60
CA GLN A 65 4.82 1.31 -4.98
C GLN A 65 4.71 2.11 -6.27
N LEU A 66 5.59 3.11 -6.48
CA LEU A 66 5.62 3.88 -7.73
C LEU A 66 6.06 3.03 -8.93
N ILE A 67 7.07 2.16 -8.76
CA ILE A 67 7.49 1.22 -9.82
C ILE A 67 6.31 0.34 -10.24
N TYR A 68 5.62 -0.29 -9.28
CA TYR A 68 4.43 -1.08 -9.56
C TYR A 68 3.36 -0.27 -10.30
N THR A 69 3.08 0.94 -9.84
CA THR A 69 2.06 1.81 -10.44
C THR A 69 2.42 2.20 -11.88
N VAL A 70 3.68 2.58 -12.13
CA VAL A 70 4.18 2.93 -13.48
C VAL A 70 4.09 1.72 -14.40
N LEU A 71 4.51 0.53 -13.97
CA LEU A 71 4.39 -0.69 -14.76
C LEU A 71 2.93 -0.96 -15.17
N GLY A 72 1.99 -0.77 -14.26
CA GLY A 72 0.57 -0.89 -14.57
C GLY A 72 0.06 0.17 -15.56
N ILE A 73 0.50 1.42 -15.42
CA ILE A 73 0.11 2.52 -16.32
C ILE A 73 0.63 2.30 -17.73
N VAL A 74 1.86 1.80 -17.90
CA VAL A 74 2.44 1.54 -19.24
C VAL A 74 1.89 0.27 -19.90
N GLY A 75 0.98 -0.45 -19.25
CA GLY A 75 0.23 -1.54 -19.90
C GLY A 75 0.49 -2.94 -19.37
N LEU A 76 1.37 -3.14 -18.38
CA LEU A 76 1.51 -4.46 -17.75
C LEU A 76 0.23 -4.77 -16.96
N PRO A 77 -0.33 -6.01 -17.06
CA PRO A 77 -1.59 -6.41 -16.41
C PRO A 77 -1.40 -6.70 -14.92
N VAL A 78 -0.88 -5.70 -14.17
CA VAL A 78 -0.52 -5.83 -12.76
C VAL A 78 -1.55 -5.24 -11.79
N PHE A 79 -2.55 -4.51 -12.28
CA PHE A 79 -3.62 -4.01 -11.42
C PHE A 79 -4.66 -5.09 -11.13
N SER A 80 -5.57 -4.80 -10.22
CA SER A 80 -6.62 -5.70 -9.79
C SER A 80 -7.40 -6.32 -10.96
N GLY A 81 -7.51 -7.66 -10.96
CA GLY A 81 -8.17 -8.42 -12.02
C GLY A 81 -7.40 -8.42 -13.35
N GLY A 82 -6.08 -8.20 -13.32
CA GLY A 82 -5.24 -8.16 -14.53
C GLY A 82 -5.44 -6.89 -15.37
N LYS A 83 -6.02 -5.84 -14.81
CA LYS A 83 -6.19 -4.55 -15.49
C LYS A 83 -4.85 -3.83 -15.65
N SER A 84 -4.80 -2.92 -16.63
CA SER A 84 -3.63 -2.10 -16.93
C SER A 84 -4.03 -0.79 -17.61
N GLY A 85 -3.04 0.05 -17.84
CA GLY A 85 -3.21 1.33 -18.54
C GLY A 85 -3.67 2.46 -17.63
N PHE A 86 -3.47 3.69 -18.13
CA PHE A 86 -3.83 4.92 -17.42
C PHE A 86 -5.32 4.99 -17.10
N GLY A 87 -6.18 4.39 -17.95
CA GLY A 87 -7.62 4.32 -17.72
C GLY A 87 -8.03 3.64 -16.41
N THR A 88 -7.19 2.73 -15.88
CA THR A 88 -7.44 2.11 -14.57
C THR A 88 -7.27 3.12 -13.42
N ILE A 89 -6.36 4.09 -13.57
CA ILE A 89 -6.22 5.19 -12.58
C ILE A 89 -7.45 6.11 -12.65
N LEU A 90 -8.02 6.30 -13.83
CA LEU A 90 -9.26 7.06 -14.03
C LEU A 90 -10.50 6.14 -14.00
N SER A 91 -10.65 5.41 -12.89
CA SER A 91 -11.76 4.47 -12.67
C SER A 91 -12.19 4.46 -11.19
N PRO A 92 -13.31 3.81 -10.83
CA PRO A 92 -13.72 3.68 -9.42
C PRO A 92 -12.66 3.09 -8.50
N THR A 93 -11.72 2.31 -9.05
CA THR A 93 -10.63 1.68 -8.28
C THR A 93 -9.35 2.52 -8.25
N GLY A 94 -9.23 3.56 -9.07
CA GLY A 94 -8.01 4.37 -9.21
C GLY A 94 -7.64 5.12 -7.94
N GLY A 95 -8.63 5.58 -7.18
CA GLY A 95 -8.40 6.23 -5.88
C GLY A 95 -7.69 5.33 -4.87
N PHE A 96 -7.96 4.03 -4.90
CA PHE A 96 -7.25 3.08 -4.04
C PHE A 96 -5.78 2.96 -4.46
N ILE A 97 -5.45 2.98 -5.76
CA ILE A 97 -4.06 2.95 -6.25
C ILE A 97 -3.31 4.19 -5.76
N ILE A 98 -3.92 5.37 -5.83
CA ILE A 98 -3.37 6.61 -5.25
C ILE A 98 -3.19 6.46 -3.74
N GLY A 99 -4.19 5.93 -3.05
CA GLY A 99 -4.16 5.65 -1.62
C GLY A 99 -3.03 4.70 -1.21
N PHE A 100 -2.71 3.69 -2.04
CA PHE A 100 -1.60 2.77 -1.80
C PHE A 100 -0.25 3.47 -1.83
N ILE A 101 -0.05 4.45 -2.74
CA ILE A 101 1.17 5.25 -2.78
C ILE A 101 1.31 6.06 -1.48
N ILE A 102 0.24 6.73 -1.07
CA ILE A 102 0.19 7.54 0.15
C ILE A 102 0.42 6.66 1.38
N ALA A 103 -0.31 5.53 1.49
CA ALA A 103 -0.21 4.61 2.61
C ALA A 103 1.19 4.00 2.74
N SER A 104 1.83 3.62 1.62
CA SER A 104 3.17 3.02 1.64
C SER A 104 4.21 3.94 2.30
N PHE A 105 4.11 5.24 2.07
CA PHE A 105 4.99 6.22 2.69
C PHE A 105 4.63 6.48 4.15
N PHE A 106 3.37 6.85 4.43
CA PHE A 106 2.99 7.29 5.78
C PHE A 106 2.96 6.17 6.81
N VAL A 107 2.53 4.97 6.46
CA VAL A 107 2.60 3.80 7.37
C VAL A 107 4.04 3.50 7.72
N SER A 108 4.94 3.50 6.72
CA SER A 108 6.37 3.29 6.95
C SER A 108 6.98 4.38 7.83
N LEU A 109 6.61 5.64 7.63
CA LEU A 109 7.08 6.76 8.44
C LEU A 109 6.61 6.66 9.89
N VAL A 110 5.32 6.38 10.08
CA VAL A 110 4.71 6.33 11.42
C VAL A 110 5.21 5.14 12.22
N LYS A 111 5.39 3.96 11.61
CA LYS A 111 5.97 2.80 12.31
C LYS A 111 7.36 3.09 12.89
N GLU A 112 8.15 3.96 12.23
CA GLU A 112 9.49 4.34 12.72
C GLU A 112 9.42 5.35 13.87
N LYS A 113 8.40 6.21 13.87
CA LYS A 113 8.22 7.27 14.89
C LYS A 113 7.51 6.80 16.15
N LEU A 114 6.66 5.78 16.07
CA LEU A 114 5.92 5.27 17.23
C LEU A 114 6.87 4.58 18.23
N LYS A 115 6.91 5.09 19.46
CA LYS A 115 7.72 4.57 20.57
C LYS A 115 7.04 3.43 21.33
N ILE A 116 6.47 2.45 20.63
CA ILE A 116 5.82 1.28 21.23
C ILE A 116 6.79 0.11 21.24
N LYS A 117 7.08 -0.46 22.42
CA LYS A 117 8.04 -1.57 22.61
C LYS A 117 7.60 -2.84 21.87
N ASN A 118 6.31 -3.16 21.90
CA ASN A 118 5.78 -4.33 21.20
C ASN A 118 5.69 -4.03 19.68
N SER A 119 6.55 -4.69 18.91
CA SER A 119 6.63 -4.49 17.45
C SER A 119 5.35 -4.85 16.72
N VAL A 120 4.64 -5.91 17.14
CA VAL A 120 3.37 -6.31 16.53
C VAL A 120 2.32 -5.23 16.72
N LEU A 121 2.14 -4.77 17.96
CA LEU A 121 1.17 -3.72 18.28
C LEU A 121 1.50 -2.41 17.55
N ARG A 122 2.77 -2.02 17.51
CA ARG A 122 3.23 -0.84 16.76
C ARG A 122 2.87 -0.92 15.28
N TYR A 123 3.04 -2.08 14.65
CA TYR A 123 2.75 -2.29 13.23
C TYR A 123 1.24 -2.30 12.97
N ILE A 124 0.47 -2.97 13.80
CA ILE A 124 -1.00 -2.96 13.72
C ILE A 124 -1.52 -1.52 13.84
N LEU A 125 -1.10 -0.77 14.85
CA LEU A 125 -1.56 0.60 15.04
C LEU A 125 -1.15 1.52 13.88
N SER A 126 0.09 1.38 13.36
CA SER A 126 0.53 2.16 12.19
C SER A 126 -0.31 1.85 10.95
N SER A 127 -0.61 0.57 10.70
CA SER A 127 -1.38 0.16 9.53
C SER A 127 -2.86 0.52 9.64
N VAL A 128 -3.47 0.36 10.81
CA VAL A 128 -4.90 0.65 11.00
C VAL A 128 -5.15 2.15 11.08
N ILE A 129 -4.42 2.88 11.94
CA ILE A 129 -4.70 4.31 12.18
C ILE A 129 -4.27 5.18 10.99
N VAL A 130 -3.23 4.78 10.27
CA VAL A 130 -2.70 5.56 9.15
C VAL A 130 -2.99 4.90 7.80
N GLY A 131 -2.75 3.60 7.68
CA GLY A 131 -2.91 2.89 6.42
C GLY A 131 -4.35 2.89 5.90
N ILE A 132 -5.30 2.52 6.76
CA ILE A 132 -6.72 2.48 6.36
C ILE A 132 -7.22 3.86 5.88
N PRO A 133 -7.08 4.96 6.64
CA PRO A 133 -7.52 6.28 6.15
C PRO A 133 -6.79 6.72 4.86
N CYS A 134 -5.48 6.50 4.74
CA CYS A 134 -4.74 6.85 3.53
C CYS A 134 -5.23 6.10 2.28
N ILE A 135 -5.73 4.89 2.43
CA ILE A 135 -6.28 4.07 1.33
C ILE A 135 -7.73 4.46 1.04
N TYR A 136 -8.56 4.60 2.08
CA TYR A 136 -10.00 4.78 1.92
C TYR A 136 -10.39 6.19 1.50
N ILE A 137 -9.71 7.24 1.98
CA ILE A 137 -10.08 8.62 1.64
C ILE A 137 -10.03 8.85 0.11
N PRO A 138 -8.89 8.62 -0.60
CA PRO A 138 -8.89 8.78 -2.05
C PRO A 138 -9.71 7.70 -2.77
N GLY A 139 -9.82 6.48 -2.21
CA GLY A 139 -10.66 5.40 -2.73
C GLY A 139 -12.13 5.78 -2.78
N ILE A 140 -12.67 6.27 -1.66
CA ILE A 140 -14.06 6.72 -1.55
C ILE A 140 -14.31 7.91 -2.48
N ALA A 141 -13.38 8.89 -2.51
CA ALA A 141 -13.52 10.07 -3.37
C ALA A 141 -13.65 9.70 -4.85
N MET A 142 -12.79 8.84 -5.36
CA MET A 142 -12.86 8.39 -6.75
C MET A 142 -14.09 7.50 -7.00
N TYR A 143 -14.43 6.63 -6.06
CA TYR A 143 -15.64 5.83 -6.16
C TYR A 143 -16.89 6.70 -6.34
N MET A 144 -17.04 7.75 -5.52
CA MET A 144 -18.14 8.70 -5.62
C MET A 144 -18.24 9.35 -7.02
N ILE A 145 -17.10 9.82 -7.53
CA ILE A 145 -17.04 10.51 -8.83
C ILE A 145 -17.48 9.58 -9.97
N PHE A 146 -16.97 8.35 -10.01
CA PHE A 146 -17.19 7.45 -11.12
C PHE A 146 -18.51 6.67 -11.03
N VAL A 147 -18.98 6.36 -9.82
CA VAL A 147 -20.27 5.68 -9.60
C VAL A 147 -21.43 6.67 -9.49
N LYS A 148 -21.12 7.98 -9.37
CA LYS A 148 -22.11 9.07 -9.23
C LYS A 148 -23.05 8.86 -8.03
N THR A 149 -22.47 8.54 -6.89
CA THR A 149 -23.17 8.32 -5.62
C THR A 149 -22.79 9.36 -4.58
N ASP A 150 -23.59 9.50 -3.53
CA ASP A 150 -23.31 10.40 -2.40
C ASP A 150 -22.26 9.80 -1.45
N LEU A 151 -21.72 10.66 -0.59
CA LEU A 151 -20.65 10.30 0.34
C LEU A 151 -21.09 9.19 1.32
N LEU A 152 -22.30 9.29 1.86
CA LEU A 152 -22.77 8.33 2.86
C LEU A 152 -22.91 6.93 2.24
N THR A 153 -23.52 6.85 1.07
CA THR A 153 -23.69 5.58 0.34
C THR A 153 -22.32 4.99 -0.04
N ALA A 154 -21.37 5.81 -0.50
CA ALA A 154 -20.03 5.34 -0.82
C ALA A 154 -19.30 4.79 0.41
N ILE A 155 -19.32 5.52 1.54
CA ILE A 155 -18.74 5.06 2.81
C ILE A 155 -19.37 3.74 3.24
N VAL A 156 -20.70 3.69 3.34
CA VAL A 156 -21.41 2.49 3.80
C VAL A 156 -21.11 1.30 2.89
N THR A 157 -21.18 1.47 1.58
CA THR A 157 -20.93 0.39 0.61
C THR A 157 -19.52 -0.16 0.75
N LEU A 158 -18.50 0.70 0.76
CA LEU A 158 -17.11 0.25 0.79
C LEU A 158 -16.70 -0.27 2.18
N THR A 159 -17.12 0.39 3.26
CA THR A 159 -16.73 -0.06 4.60
C THR A 159 -17.46 -1.33 5.03
N SER A 160 -18.75 -1.50 4.72
CA SER A 160 -19.47 -2.73 5.07
C SER A 160 -18.87 -3.98 4.43
N VAL A 161 -18.35 -3.85 3.22
CA VAL A 161 -17.76 -4.97 2.47
C VAL A 161 -16.30 -5.23 2.87
N PHE A 162 -15.50 -4.17 3.02
CA PHE A 162 -14.05 -4.34 3.06
C PHE A 162 -13.40 -4.11 4.43
N ILE A 163 -13.99 -3.31 5.34
CA ILE A 163 -13.28 -2.85 6.54
C ILE A 163 -12.80 -3.99 7.44
N LEU A 164 -13.66 -4.98 7.73
CA LEU A 164 -13.29 -6.10 8.59
C LEU A 164 -12.16 -6.94 7.98
N ILE A 165 -12.23 -7.14 6.68
CA ILE A 165 -11.25 -7.94 5.94
C ILE A 165 -9.92 -7.18 5.86
N ASP A 166 -9.95 -5.87 5.63
CA ASP A 166 -8.75 -5.04 5.55
C ASP A 166 -8.09 -4.86 6.92
N LEU A 167 -8.87 -4.82 8.01
CA LEU A 167 -8.33 -4.90 9.37
C LEU A 167 -7.61 -6.23 9.61
N ALA A 168 -8.20 -7.36 9.17
CA ALA A 168 -7.54 -8.66 9.25
C ALA A 168 -6.24 -8.69 8.42
N LYS A 169 -6.23 -8.11 7.20
CA LYS A 169 -5.03 -7.97 6.38
C LYS A 169 -3.95 -7.14 7.07
N CYS A 170 -4.31 -6.05 7.76
CA CYS A 170 -3.36 -5.25 8.54
C CYS A 170 -2.71 -6.08 9.66
N VAL A 171 -3.48 -6.92 10.35
CA VAL A 171 -2.95 -7.82 11.39
C VAL A 171 -2.00 -8.86 10.76
N ILE A 172 -2.42 -9.53 9.69
CA ILE A 172 -1.61 -10.53 8.98
C ILE A 172 -0.30 -9.91 8.46
N ALA A 173 -0.39 -8.74 7.81
CA ALA A 173 0.79 -8.00 7.34
C ALA A 173 1.75 -7.68 8.48
N SER A 174 1.22 -7.29 9.65
CA SER A 174 2.03 -6.98 10.83
C SER A 174 2.73 -8.21 11.39
N LEU A 175 2.04 -9.35 11.45
CA LEU A 175 2.60 -10.62 11.90
C LEU A 175 3.72 -11.12 10.96
N ILE A 176 3.57 -10.95 9.65
CA ILE A 176 4.60 -11.30 8.66
C ILE A 176 5.78 -10.33 8.73
N ALA A 177 5.53 -9.03 8.85
CA ALA A 177 6.58 -8.01 8.81
C ALA A 177 7.54 -8.09 10.01
N VAL A 178 7.09 -8.55 11.18
CA VAL A 178 7.95 -8.65 12.38
C VAL A 178 9.11 -9.63 12.18
N PRO A 179 8.91 -10.92 11.82
CA PRO A 179 10.02 -11.84 11.60
C PRO A 179 10.89 -11.44 10.41
N VAL A 180 10.29 -10.89 9.33
CA VAL A 180 11.05 -10.40 8.17
C VAL A 180 12.00 -9.29 8.56
N ASN A 181 11.54 -8.29 9.33
CA ASN A 181 12.40 -7.21 9.81
C ASN A 181 13.50 -7.71 10.77
N LYS A 182 13.22 -8.72 11.61
CA LYS A 182 14.25 -9.36 12.46
C LYS A 182 15.30 -10.07 11.61
N ALA A 183 14.90 -10.75 10.54
CA ALA A 183 15.83 -11.41 9.62
C ALA A 183 16.70 -10.39 8.87
N LEU A 184 16.09 -9.34 8.33
CA LEU A 184 16.80 -8.28 7.62
C LEU A 184 17.79 -7.51 8.52
N ALA A 185 17.51 -7.38 9.80
CA ALA A 185 18.42 -6.74 10.74
C ALA A 185 19.72 -7.53 10.96
N LYS A 186 19.74 -8.85 10.70
CA LYS A 186 20.93 -9.71 10.81
C LYS A 186 21.86 -9.62 9.59
N ILE A 187 21.35 -9.09 8.47
CA ILE A 187 22.10 -8.99 7.20
C ILE A 187 22.81 -7.63 7.06
N LYS A 188 22.47 -6.68 7.93
CA LYS A 188 23.10 -5.35 8.02
C LYS A 188 24.32 -5.39 8.93
#